data_2a6623ad531a43e6360e57d48d9899e1
#
_entry.id   2a6623ad531a43e6360e57d48d9899e1
#
_cell.length_a   1.000
_cell.length_b   1.000
_cell.length_c   1.000
_cell.angle_alpha   90.00
_cell.angle_beta   90.00
_cell.angle_gamma   90.00
#
_symmetry.space_group_name_H-M   'P 1'
#
loop_
_entity.id
_entity.type
_entity.pdbx_description
1 polymer ?
#
loop_
_entity_poly.entity_id
_entity_poly.type
_entity_poly.pdbx_seq_one_letter_code
_entity_poly.pdbx_strand_id
1 'polypeptide(L)'
;ACAALIALGAGCADEQKAQTGNTAKTEQTAPKETPAATVPKEAQVNVYYARSDGTGLVAVSRTVKTEKDDKYTAALQSLLTGTKEKGQTTVIPKKAKLRSVTVKGGVATADFSKEMQENFSGGSTGEEMLVGSIVNTLTDFPEVQKVQILIEGAPVETLSGHMDLTEPLPRMTELLK
;
A
#
# COMPACT_ATOMS: atom_id res chain seq x y z
N ALA A 1 14.47 -48.65 -31.66
CA ALA A 1 15.05 -49.98 -31.56
C ALA A 1 15.77 -50.12 -30.24
N CYS A 2 15.39 -51.22 -29.51
CA CYS A 2 16.06 -52.01 -28.47
C CYS A 2 16.32 -51.34 -27.13
N ALA A 3 15.63 -51.75 -26.15
CA ALA A 3 15.57 -52.97 -25.30
C ALA A 3 16.39 -52.74 -24.02
N ALA A 4 15.73 -52.62 -22.91
CA ALA A 4 15.48 -53.54 -21.83
C ALA A 4 16.75 -54.11 -21.17
N LEU A 5 16.83 -54.00 -19.83
CA LEU A 5 17.07 -55.16 -18.95
C LEU A 5 16.92 -54.80 -17.47
N ILE A 6 16.13 -55.64 -16.86
CA ILE A 6 15.73 -55.84 -15.47
C ILE A 6 16.87 -56.51 -14.68
N ALA A 7 17.08 -56.18 -13.41
CA ALA A 7 17.61 -57.13 -12.46
C ALA A 7 17.01 -56.90 -11.05
N LEU A 8 16.21 -57.82 -10.64
CA LEU A 8 15.76 -58.09 -9.28
C LEU A 8 16.92 -58.64 -8.43
N GLY A 9 16.95 -58.26 -7.16
CA GLY A 9 17.76 -58.93 -6.13
C GLY A 9 17.05 -58.86 -4.79
N ALA A 10 16.28 -59.90 -4.49
CA ALA A 10 15.72 -60.18 -3.19
C ALA A 10 16.76 -60.91 -2.33
N GLY A 11 16.78 -60.65 -1.03
CA GLY A 11 17.60 -61.38 -0.07
C GLY A 11 17.08 -61.15 1.35
N CYS A 12 16.46 -62.17 1.88
CA CYS A 12 15.81 -62.37 3.15
C CYS A 12 16.72 -62.33 4.38
N ALA A 13 16.15 -61.86 5.48
CA ALA A 13 16.01 -62.46 6.82
C ALA A 13 17.24 -62.96 7.59
N ASP A 14 17.35 -62.59 8.81
CA ASP A 14 17.15 -63.37 10.04
C ASP A 14 17.55 -62.53 11.27
N GLU A 15 16.68 -62.45 12.14
CA GLU A 15 16.38 -62.74 13.54
C GLU A 15 17.62 -62.81 14.51
N GLN A 16 17.49 -62.14 15.59
CA GLN A 16 17.42 -62.50 16.99
C GLN A 16 18.20 -61.62 17.97
N LYS A 17 17.44 -60.99 18.82
CA LYS A 17 17.33 -61.12 20.28
C LYS A 17 18.26 -60.33 21.22
N ALA A 18 17.57 -59.49 21.95
CA ALA A 18 17.58 -59.22 23.40
C ALA A 18 18.82 -58.45 23.99
N GLN A 19 18.59 -57.39 24.58
CA GLN A 19 18.23 -57.10 25.95
C GLN A 19 18.91 -55.84 26.50
N THR A 20 18.08 -55.08 27.16
CA THR A 20 18.28 -54.21 28.31
C THR A 20 19.09 -52.92 28.21
N GLY A 21 18.33 -51.86 28.37
CA GLY A 21 18.56 -50.87 29.42
C GLY A 21 19.32 -49.62 29.02
N ASN A 22 18.68 -48.58 28.77
CA ASN A 22 18.66 -47.45 29.68
C ASN A 22 17.95 -46.25 29.03
N THR A 23 17.08 -45.70 29.78
CA THR A 23 16.32 -44.48 29.58
C THR A 23 17.23 -43.32 29.24
N ALA A 24 17.08 -42.73 28.06
CA ALA A 24 17.43 -41.34 27.81
C ALA A 24 16.31 -40.72 26.97
N LYS A 25 15.49 -39.97 27.64
CA LYS A 25 14.43 -39.10 27.13
C LYS A 25 15.01 -38.05 26.26
N THR A 26 15.00 -38.24 24.96
CA THR A 26 15.31 -37.16 24.01
C THR A 26 14.05 -36.32 23.89
N GLU A 27 14.07 -35.23 24.56
CA GLU A 27 13.13 -34.10 24.45
C GLU A 27 13.21 -33.58 23.04
N GLN A 28 12.21 -33.86 22.25
CA GLN A 28 11.98 -33.32 20.92
C GLN A 28 11.58 -31.85 21.10
N THR A 29 12.55 -30.94 21.00
CA THR A 29 12.31 -29.51 21.02
C THR A 29 11.52 -29.17 19.78
N ALA A 30 10.24 -28.88 19.97
CA ALA A 30 9.39 -28.28 18.96
C ALA A 30 10.02 -26.98 18.46
N PRO A 31 9.90 -26.64 17.16
CA PRO A 31 10.34 -25.36 16.66
C PRO A 31 9.58 -24.25 17.39
N LYS A 32 10.32 -23.41 18.08
CA LYS A 32 9.84 -22.19 18.72
C LYS A 32 9.23 -21.32 17.63
N GLU A 33 7.91 -21.22 17.62
CA GLU A 33 7.19 -20.26 16.80
C GLU A 33 7.79 -18.87 17.08
N THR A 34 8.37 -18.29 16.04
CA THR A 34 8.77 -16.88 16.05
C THR A 34 7.50 -16.07 16.29
N PRO A 35 7.46 -15.17 17.29
CA PRO A 35 6.28 -14.33 17.51
C PRO A 35 5.99 -13.59 16.22
N ALA A 36 4.75 -13.70 15.73
CA ALA A 36 4.27 -12.87 14.64
C ALA A 36 4.56 -11.40 14.99
N ALA A 37 5.30 -10.72 14.12
CA ALA A 37 5.59 -9.32 14.27
C ALA A 37 4.28 -8.58 14.43
N THR A 38 4.06 -8.01 15.60
CA THR A 38 2.86 -7.20 15.90
C THR A 38 2.88 -6.02 14.96
N VAL A 39 1.95 -6.01 14.00
CA VAL A 39 1.77 -4.86 13.09
C VAL A 39 1.51 -3.64 13.97
N PRO A 40 2.23 -2.53 13.77
CA PRO A 40 2.01 -1.33 14.56
C PRO A 40 0.54 -0.90 14.44
N LYS A 41 -0.12 -0.66 15.56
CA LYS A 41 -1.51 -0.19 15.59
C LYS A 41 -1.66 1.25 15.12
N GLU A 42 -0.55 1.99 15.09
CA GLU A 42 -0.45 3.39 14.68
C GLU A 42 0.81 3.61 13.84
N ALA A 43 0.71 4.49 12.86
CA ALA A 43 1.82 4.91 12.01
C ALA A 43 1.86 6.43 11.91
N GLN A 44 3.08 6.99 11.85
CA GLN A 44 3.30 8.38 11.48
C GLN A 44 3.35 8.46 9.96
N VAL A 45 2.55 9.33 9.38
CA VAL A 45 2.48 9.56 7.93
C VAL A 45 2.48 11.06 7.67
N ASN A 46 3.01 11.47 6.52
CA ASN A 46 2.84 12.84 6.03
C ASN A 46 1.71 12.86 5.01
N VAL A 47 0.77 13.77 5.20
CA VAL A 47 -0.29 14.07 4.24
C VAL A 47 -0.08 15.47 3.69
N TYR A 48 -0.35 15.66 2.41
CA TYR A 48 -0.02 16.90 1.71
C TYR A 48 -1.29 17.68 1.40
N TYR A 49 -1.43 18.89 1.96
CA TYR A 49 -2.54 19.78 1.72
C TYR A 49 -2.12 20.97 0.88
N ALA A 50 -3.04 21.48 0.06
CA ALA A 50 -2.79 22.69 -0.69
C ALA A 50 -2.63 23.89 0.26
N ARG A 51 -1.72 24.81 -0.09
CA ARG A 51 -1.65 26.11 0.53
C ARG A 51 -2.88 26.92 0.13
N SER A 52 -3.42 27.72 1.04
CA SER A 52 -4.63 28.51 0.77
C SER A 52 -4.44 29.60 -0.30
N ASP A 53 -3.20 29.96 -0.60
CA ASP A 53 -2.82 30.90 -1.68
C ASP A 53 -2.65 30.19 -3.04
N GLY A 54 -2.79 28.86 -3.09
CA GLY A 54 -2.67 28.06 -4.33
C GLY A 54 -1.25 27.92 -4.86
N THR A 55 -0.23 28.28 -4.09
CA THR A 55 1.17 28.30 -4.57
C THR A 55 1.87 26.94 -4.49
N GLY A 56 1.27 25.95 -3.83
CA GLY A 56 1.87 24.63 -3.67
C GLY A 56 1.24 23.82 -2.55
N LEU A 57 1.97 22.80 -2.12
CA LEU A 57 1.57 21.88 -1.07
C LEU A 57 2.42 22.04 0.18
N VAL A 58 1.85 21.68 1.32
CA VAL A 58 2.53 21.61 2.60
C VAL A 58 2.31 20.23 3.23
N ALA A 59 3.40 19.61 3.69
CA ALA A 59 3.36 18.36 4.41
C ALA A 59 2.87 18.58 5.84
N VAL A 60 1.95 17.73 6.29
CA VAL A 60 1.42 17.70 7.64
C VAL A 60 1.59 16.30 8.20
N SER A 61 2.35 16.18 9.29
CA SER A 61 2.52 14.90 9.96
C SER A 61 1.24 14.51 10.71
N ARG A 62 0.80 13.27 10.52
CA ARG A 62 -0.40 12.69 11.13
C ARG A 62 -0.08 11.33 11.75
N THR A 63 -0.65 11.07 12.92
CA THR A 63 -0.71 9.72 13.47
C THR A 63 -1.98 9.05 12.98
N VAL A 64 -1.85 7.95 12.27
CA VAL A 64 -2.97 7.19 11.70
C VAL A 64 -3.05 5.81 12.32
N LYS A 65 -4.27 5.28 12.47
CA LYS A 65 -4.50 3.92 12.95
C LYS A 65 -4.43 2.93 11.80
N THR A 66 -3.68 1.85 11.99
CA THR A 66 -3.45 0.80 10.98
C THR A 66 -4.01 -0.55 11.40
N GLU A 67 -4.92 -0.59 12.38
CA GLU A 67 -5.49 -1.86 12.88
C GLU A 67 -6.38 -2.56 11.85
N LYS A 68 -7.04 -1.82 10.99
CA LYS A 68 -7.98 -2.32 9.96
C LYS A 68 -7.50 -2.07 8.55
N ASP A 69 -6.66 -1.07 8.38
CA ASP A 69 -6.19 -0.59 7.09
C ASP A 69 -4.66 -0.63 7.04
N ASP A 70 -4.10 -0.81 5.86
CA ASP A 70 -2.68 -0.60 5.66
C ASP A 70 -2.33 0.89 5.77
N LYS A 71 -1.04 1.19 5.92
CA LYS A 71 -0.55 2.56 6.10
C LYS A 71 -0.89 3.50 4.95
N TYR A 72 -0.98 2.99 3.72
CA TYR A 72 -1.30 3.79 2.53
C TYR A 72 -2.77 4.19 2.51
N THR A 73 -3.66 3.23 2.77
CA THR A 73 -5.10 3.46 2.94
C THR A 73 -5.35 4.44 4.08
N ALA A 74 -4.70 4.24 5.23
CA ALA A 74 -4.84 5.12 6.39
C ALA A 74 -4.35 6.55 6.11
N ALA A 75 -3.25 6.73 5.36
CA ALA A 75 -2.75 8.04 4.95
C ALA A 75 -3.75 8.77 4.04
N LEU A 76 -4.28 8.10 3.00
CA LEU A 76 -5.28 8.72 2.12
C LEU A 76 -6.61 9.00 2.83
N GLN A 77 -7.06 8.13 3.72
CA GLN A 77 -8.23 8.41 4.56
C GLN A 77 -8.01 9.66 5.43
N SER A 78 -6.82 9.81 6.01
CA SER A 78 -6.45 11.01 6.75
C SER A 78 -6.44 12.25 5.86
N LEU A 79 -5.95 12.16 4.62
CA LEU A 79 -5.98 13.24 3.64
C LEU A 79 -7.44 13.64 3.31
N LEU A 80 -8.32 12.67 3.08
CA LEU A 80 -9.74 12.91 2.77
C LEU A 80 -10.50 13.57 3.93
N THR A 81 -10.06 13.34 5.18
CA THR A 81 -10.63 14.01 6.35
C THR A 81 -10.43 15.53 6.30
N GLY A 82 -9.42 15.98 5.55
CA GLY A 82 -9.11 17.39 5.35
C GLY A 82 -8.30 18.01 6.48
N THR A 83 -8.14 19.33 6.37
CA THR A 83 -7.38 20.15 7.32
C THR A 83 -8.23 21.30 7.86
N LYS A 84 -7.93 21.72 9.09
CA LYS A 84 -8.47 22.93 9.74
C LYS A 84 -7.36 23.94 10.04
N GLU A 85 -6.14 23.64 9.63
CA GLU A 85 -4.98 24.49 9.89
C GLU A 85 -5.04 25.76 9.05
N LYS A 86 -4.64 26.90 9.65
CA LYS A 86 -4.55 28.16 8.93
C LYS A 86 -3.51 28.07 7.80
N GLY A 87 -3.82 28.66 6.67
CA GLY A 87 -2.94 28.65 5.50
C GLY A 87 -2.97 27.37 4.68
N GLN A 88 -3.85 26.43 5.03
CA GLN A 88 -4.07 25.18 4.29
C GLN A 88 -5.52 25.08 3.79
N THR A 89 -5.69 24.35 2.70
CA THR A 89 -7.00 24.12 2.10
C THR A 89 -7.14 22.65 1.69
N THR A 90 -8.35 22.11 1.89
CA THR A 90 -8.73 20.79 1.41
C THR A 90 -9.31 20.94 0.01
N VAL A 91 -8.57 20.46 -1.00
CA VAL A 91 -9.01 20.52 -2.42
C VAL A 91 -9.83 19.31 -2.84
N ILE A 92 -9.78 18.24 -2.06
CA ILE A 92 -10.54 17.01 -2.33
C ILE A 92 -12.03 17.23 -2.05
N PRO A 93 -12.92 16.83 -2.97
CA PRO A 93 -14.36 16.95 -2.78
C PRO A 93 -14.85 16.20 -1.53
N LYS A 94 -15.66 16.84 -0.70
CA LYS A 94 -16.13 16.28 0.60
C LYS A 94 -16.89 14.96 0.47
N LYS A 95 -17.49 14.68 -0.68
CA LYS A 95 -18.25 13.45 -0.93
C LYS A 95 -17.39 12.35 -1.55
N ALA A 96 -16.17 12.66 -1.99
CA ALA A 96 -15.23 11.68 -2.52
C ALA A 96 -14.89 10.65 -1.44
N LYS A 97 -14.87 9.38 -1.84
CA LYS A 97 -14.53 8.25 -0.97
C LYS A 97 -13.35 7.49 -1.56
N LEU A 98 -12.46 7.04 -0.70
CA LEU A 98 -11.44 6.07 -1.06
C LEU A 98 -12.09 4.68 -1.10
N ARG A 99 -11.95 3.97 -2.21
CA ARG A 99 -12.44 2.60 -2.40
C ARG A 99 -11.35 1.59 -2.07
N SER A 100 -10.15 1.82 -2.57
CA SER A 100 -9.00 0.97 -2.25
C SER A 100 -7.67 1.66 -2.54
N VAL A 101 -6.60 1.16 -1.91
CA VAL A 101 -5.22 1.44 -2.27
C VAL A 101 -4.48 0.12 -2.38
N THR A 102 -3.70 -0.05 -3.42
CA THR A 102 -2.80 -1.20 -3.57
C THR A 102 -1.42 -0.71 -4.02
N VAL A 103 -0.36 -1.36 -3.52
CA VAL A 103 1.02 -1.02 -3.94
C VAL A 103 1.66 -2.27 -4.53
N LYS A 104 2.11 -2.15 -5.78
CA LYS A 104 2.77 -3.24 -6.49
C LYS A 104 3.87 -2.69 -7.40
N GLY A 105 5.09 -3.25 -7.27
CA GLY A 105 6.21 -2.87 -8.14
C GLY A 105 6.57 -1.38 -8.10
N GLY A 106 6.41 -0.73 -6.93
CA GLY A 106 6.68 0.70 -6.77
C GLY A 106 5.56 1.62 -7.26
N VAL A 107 4.45 1.07 -7.74
CA VAL A 107 3.27 1.84 -8.14
C VAL A 107 2.16 1.66 -7.11
N ALA A 108 1.70 2.77 -6.54
CA ALA A 108 0.48 2.81 -5.74
C ALA A 108 -0.71 3.10 -6.66
N THR A 109 -1.73 2.24 -6.60
CA THR A 109 -2.99 2.44 -7.31
C THR A 109 -4.05 2.85 -6.30
N ALA A 110 -4.56 4.07 -6.41
CA ALA A 110 -5.57 4.65 -5.54
C ALA A 110 -6.90 4.77 -6.30
N ASP A 111 -7.90 4.01 -5.86
CA ASP A 111 -9.24 3.98 -6.47
C ASP A 111 -10.22 4.81 -5.65
N PHE A 112 -10.87 5.76 -6.30
CA PHE A 112 -11.83 6.66 -5.67
C PHE A 112 -13.23 6.47 -6.26
N SER A 113 -14.22 6.91 -5.49
CA SER A 113 -15.60 6.98 -5.98
C SER A 113 -15.77 8.11 -7.00
N LYS A 114 -16.82 8.02 -7.81
CA LYS A 114 -17.11 8.97 -8.89
C LYS A 114 -17.24 10.42 -8.41
N GLU A 115 -17.59 10.64 -7.15
CA GLU A 115 -17.71 11.97 -6.56
C GLU A 115 -16.38 12.73 -6.53
N MET A 116 -15.22 12.03 -6.65
CA MET A 116 -13.92 12.66 -6.82
C MET A 116 -13.88 13.53 -8.07
N GLN A 117 -14.50 13.07 -9.16
CA GLN A 117 -14.58 13.78 -10.44
C GLN A 117 -15.84 14.63 -10.54
N GLU A 118 -17.03 14.07 -10.26
CA GLU A 118 -18.31 14.76 -10.42
C GLU A 118 -18.48 15.99 -9.53
N ASN A 119 -17.88 15.99 -8.34
CA ASN A 119 -18.01 17.10 -7.38
C ASN A 119 -16.77 17.97 -7.29
N PHE A 120 -15.79 17.75 -8.16
CA PHE A 120 -14.63 18.61 -8.22
C PHE A 120 -14.95 19.93 -8.95
N SER A 121 -14.47 21.03 -8.40
CA SER A 121 -14.58 22.36 -8.99
C SER A 121 -13.36 23.20 -8.60
N GLY A 122 -12.30 23.19 -9.40
CA GLY A 122 -11.07 23.84 -9.01
C GLY A 122 -10.22 24.41 -10.18
N GLY A 123 -10.64 24.22 -11.42
CA GLY A 123 -9.84 24.56 -12.60
C GLY A 123 -8.46 23.89 -12.61
N SER A 124 -7.53 24.37 -13.43
CA SER A 124 -6.20 23.76 -13.61
C SER A 124 -5.38 23.71 -12.32
N THR A 125 -5.25 24.82 -11.62
CA THR A 125 -4.51 24.88 -10.34
C THR A 125 -5.14 23.96 -9.28
N GLY A 126 -6.48 23.94 -9.19
CA GLY A 126 -7.17 23.08 -8.24
C GLY A 126 -6.97 21.60 -8.55
N GLU A 127 -7.00 21.21 -9.82
CA GLU A 127 -6.74 19.83 -10.24
C GLU A 127 -5.29 19.42 -9.95
N GLU A 128 -4.33 20.29 -10.24
CA GLU A 128 -2.93 20.08 -9.93
C GLU A 128 -2.70 19.90 -8.42
N MET A 129 -3.31 20.75 -7.58
CA MET A 129 -3.22 20.64 -6.12
C MET A 129 -3.90 19.37 -5.61
N LEU A 130 -5.04 18.98 -6.18
CA LEU A 130 -5.76 17.76 -5.77
C LEU A 130 -4.92 16.51 -6.12
N VAL A 131 -4.49 16.40 -7.35
CA VAL A 131 -3.65 15.28 -7.82
C VAL A 131 -2.34 15.24 -7.05
N GLY A 132 -1.69 16.39 -6.92
CA GLY A 132 -0.45 16.51 -6.16
C GLY A 132 -0.59 16.13 -4.68
N SER A 133 -1.71 16.45 -4.04
CA SER A 133 -1.99 16.05 -2.66
C SER A 133 -2.02 14.52 -2.52
N ILE A 134 -2.68 13.81 -3.43
CA ILE A 134 -2.75 12.35 -3.46
C ILE A 134 -1.38 11.75 -3.78
N VAL A 135 -0.74 12.21 -4.87
CA VAL A 135 0.53 11.69 -5.36
C VAL A 135 1.63 11.89 -4.32
N ASN A 136 1.78 13.09 -3.76
CA ASN A 136 2.83 13.37 -2.79
C ASN A 136 2.60 12.68 -1.44
N THR A 137 1.33 12.46 -1.04
CA THR A 137 1.02 11.67 0.17
C THR A 137 1.46 10.21 0.00
N LEU A 138 1.21 9.59 -1.13
CA LEU A 138 1.59 8.20 -1.37
C LEU A 138 3.08 8.04 -1.69
N THR A 139 3.67 8.94 -2.46
CA THR A 139 5.11 8.91 -2.78
C THR A 139 6.00 9.37 -1.61
N ASP A 140 5.43 9.75 -0.49
CA ASP A 140 6.18 9.99 0.75
C ASP A 140 6.66 8.66 1.37
N PHE A 141 6.01 7.55 1.05
CA PHE A 141 6.47 6.22 1.40
C PHE A 141 7.61 5.78 0.48
N PRO A 142 8.80 5.39 1.01
CA PRO A 142 10.00 5.11 0.22
C PRO A 142 9.81 4.03 -0.85
N GLU A 143 8.90 3.09 -0.62
CA GLU A 143 8.59 2.00 -1.55
C GLU A 143 7.65 2.40 -2.69
N VAL A 144 7.05 3.61 -2.65
CA VAL A 144 6.15 4.11 -3.69
C VAL A 144 6.87 5.13 -4.55
N GLN A 145 7.04 4.82 -5.83
CA GLN A 145 7.72 5.68 -6.80
C GLN A 145 6.73 6.47 -7.66
N LYS A 146 5.57 5.87 -7.94
CA LYS A 146 4.53 6.46 -8.79
C LYS A 146 3.14 6.15 -8.23
N VAL A 147 2.16 6.93 -8.64
CA VAL A 147 0.76 6.77 -8.25
C VAL A 147 -0.14 6.76 -9.47
N GLN A 148 -0.98 5.73 -9.59
CA GLN A 148 -2.08 5.66 -10.54
C GLN A 148 -3.38 6.00 -9.83
N ILE A 149 -4.15 6.92 -10.39
CA ILE A 149 -5.48 7.28 -9.90
C ILE A 149 -6.53 6.56 -10.76
N LEU A 150 -7.48 5.93 -10.08
CA LEU A 150 -8.65 5.30 -10.69
C LEU A 150 -9.92 5.95 -10.16
N ILE A 151 -10.96 5.94 -10.98
CA ILE A 151 -12.33 6.29 -10.60
C ILE A 151 -13.21 5.09 -10.88
N GLU A 152 -13.92 4.60 -9.85
CA GLU A 152 -14.79 3.41 -9.94
C GLU A 152 -14.07 2.17 -10.51
N GLY A 153 -12.76 2.03 -10.20
CA GLY A 153 -11.93 0.92 -10.65
C GLY A 153 -11.39 1.05 -12.06
N ALA A 154 -11.64 2.15 -12.75
CA ALA A 154 -11.19 2.40 -14.12
C ALA A 154 -10.17 3.56 -14.19
N PRO A 155 -9.14 3.46 -15.03
CA PRO A 155 -8.27 4.60 -15.35
C PRO A 155 -9.10 5.74 -15.94
N VAL A 156 -8.71 6.98 -15.64
CA VAL A 156 -9.31 8.19 -16.20
C VAL A 156 -8.24 9.00 -16.92
N GLU A 157 -8.67 9.71 -17.97
CA GLU A 157 -7.75 10.59 -18.69
C GLU A 157 -7.43 11.83 -17.86
N THR A 158 -8.40 12.34 -17.12
CA THR A 158 -8.29 13.56 -16.31
C THR A 158 -9.45 13.64 -15.30
N LEU A 159 -9.31 14.42 -14.24
CA LEU A 159 -10.44 14.71 -13.34
C LEU A 159 -11.31 15.86 -13.83
N SER A 160 -10.71 16.90 -14.44
CA SER A 160 -11.43 18.08 -14.92
C SER A 160 -10.88 18.71 -16.19
N GLY A 161 -10.09 17.95 -16.96
CA GLY A 161 -9.62 18.36 -18.29
C GLY A 161 -8.28 19.08 -18.34
N HIS A 162 -7.50 19.10 -17.25
CA HIS A 162 -6.26 19.88 -17.21
C HIS A 162 -4.99 19.05 -16.98
N MET A 163 -5.12 17.88 -16.41
CA MET A 163 -3.99 17.02 -16.05
C MET A 163 -4.15 15.63 -16.64
N ASP A 164 -3.14 15.13 -17.34
CA ASP A 164 -3.12 13.77 -17.88
C ASP A 164 -2.87 12.77 -16.76
N LEU A 165 -3.83 11.87 -16.54
CA LEU A 165 -3.83 10.81 -15.53
C LEU A 165 -3.82 9.40 -16.14
N THR A 166 -3.58 9.28 -17.45
CA THR A 166 -3.55 7.99 -18.15
C THR A 166 -2.40 7.10 -17.69
N GLU A 167 -1.29 7.72 -17.28
CA GLU A 167 -0.10 7.04 -16.79
C GLU A 167 0.16 7.32 -15.30
N PRO A 168 0.82 6.40 -14.57
CA PRO A 168 1.19 6.64 -13.19
C PRO A 168 2.13 7.83 -13.03
N LEU A 169 1.78 8.75 -12.14
CA LEU A 169 2.50 10.00 -11.89
C LEU A 169 3.62 9.82 -10.85
N PRO A 170 4.82 10.34 -11.10
CA PRO A 170 5.88 10.42 -10.10
C PRO A 170 5.58 11.52 -9.07
N ARG A 171 6.39 11.59 -7.99
CA ARG A 171 6.32 12.65 -6.99
C ARG A 171 6.40 14.03 -7.65
N MET A 172 5.46 14.88 -7.31
CA MET A 172 5.33 16.25 -7.84
C MET A 172 6.10 17.23 -6.93
N THR A 173 7.42 17.24 -7.09
CA THR A 173 8.32 18.01 -6.22
C THR A 173 8.24 19.52 -6.46
N GLU A 174 7.82 19.94 -7.64
CA GLU A 174 7.57 21.33 -8.02
C GLU A 174 6.51 22.02 -7.15
N LEU A 175 5.61 21.23 -6.56
CA LEU A 175 4.56 21.71 -5.66
C LEU A 175 5.03 21.85 -4.20
N LEU A 176 6.25 21.42 -3.85
CA LEU A 176 6.78 21.39 -2.48
C LEU A 176 7.68 22.59 -2.15
N LYS A 177 7.47 23.73 -2.76
CA LYS A 177 8.27 24.96 -2.58
C LYS A 177 7.87 25.73 -1.34
#